data_b4382de93f1329142cb273a25d3a23da
#
_entry.id   b4382de93f1329142cb273a25d3a23da
#
_cell.length_a   1.000
_cell.length_b   1.000
_cell.length_c   1.000
_cell.angle_alpha   90.00
_cell.angle_beta   90.00
_cell.angle_gamma   90.00
#
_symmetry.space_group_name_H-M   'P 1'
#
loop_
_entity.id
_entity.type
_entity.pdbx_description
1 polymer ?
#
loop_
_entity_poly.entity_id
_entity_poly.type
_entity_poly.pdbx_seq_one_letter_code
_entity_poly.pdbx_strand_id
1 'polypeptide(L)'
;MKQLPTDPLILELLPEFVDTWIADINEQFTPLCEAKDKDNFYRLAHTLKGSGFQFGIDEVGNMGLEMMRLTKEEKWEELPKFKELLLKEFEDAKKLLNSAK
;
A
#
# COMPACT_ATOMS: atom_id res chain seq x y z
N MET A 1 -8.62 5.39 -3.43
CA MET A 1 -9.65 4.50 -4.03
C MET A 1 -10.91 5.28 -4.29
N LYS A 2 -11.36 5.30 -5.53
CA LYS A 2 -12.53 6.10 -5.93
C LYS A 2 -13.82 5.30 -5.90
N GLN A 3 -13.76 4.00 -6.08
CA GLN A 3 -14.91 3.11 -6.02
C GLN A 3 -14.49 1.73 -5.55
N LEU A 4 -15.45 1.01 -4.97
CA LEU A 4 -15.20 -0.35 -4.49
C LEU A 4 -15.15 -1.34 -5.65
N PRO A 5 -14.37 -2.44 -5.51
CA PRO A 5 -14.41 -3.52 -6.49
C PRO A 5 -15.81 -4.12 -6.58
N THR A 6 -16.12 -4.73 -7.72
CA THR A 6 -17.42 -5.37 -7.93
C THR A 6 -17.40 -6.86 -7.59
N ASP A 7 -16.22 -7.47 -7.48
CA ASP A 7 -16.09 -8.89 -7.15
C ASP A 7 -16.48 -9.12 -5.68
N PRO A 8 -17.53 -9.94 -5.41
CA PRO A 8 -17.99 -10.16 -4.03
C PRO A 8 -16.92 -10.78 -3.11
N LEU A 9 -16.06 -11.64 -3.65
CA LEU A 9 -15.00 -12.26 -2.88
C LEU A 9 -13.97 -11.23 -2.43
N ILE A 10 -13.58 -10.35 -3.34
CA ILE A 10 -12.64 -9.27 -3.03
C ILE A 10 -13.25 -8.31 -2.01
N LEU A 11 -14.54 -7.95 -2.17
CA LEU A 11 -15.24 -7.10 -1.22
C LEU A 11 -15.25 -7.69 0.19
N GLU A 12 -15.43 -9.00 0.28
CA GLU A 12 -15.46 -9.70 1.56
C GLU A 12 -14.10 -9.64 2.27
N LEU A 13 -13.00 -9.76 1.51
CA LEU A 13 -11.65 -9.79 2.06
C LEU A 13 -11.05 -8.40 2.27
N LEU A 14 -11.60 -7.39 1.62
CA LEU A 14 -11.02 -6.05 1.58
C LEU A 14 -10.89 -5.39 2.95
N PRO A 15 -11.87 -5.45 3.87
CA PRO A 15 -11.73 -4.81 5.17
C PRO A 15 -10.51 -5.30 5.96
N GLU A 16 -10.30 -6.60 6.02
CA GLU A 16 -9.16 -7.19 6.71
C GLU A 16 -7.85 -6.84 6.02
N PHE A 17 -7.85 -6.88 4.68
CA PHE A 17 -6.70 -6.49 3.87
C PHE A 17 -6.26 -5.05 4.18
N VAL A 18 -7.22 -4.12 4.20
CA VAL A 18 -6.95 -2.70 4.47
C VAL A 18 -6.38 -2.52 5.88
N ASP A 19 -7.00 -3.12 6.89
CA ASP A 19 -6.55 -3.00 8.27
C ASP A 19 -5.14 -3.60 8.46
N THR A 20 -4.88 -4.74 7.84
CA THR A 20 -3.57 -5.38 7.90
C THR A 20 -2.50 -4.50 7.27
N TRP A 21 -2.79 -3.91 6.11
CA TRP A 21 -1.81 -3.04 5.46
C TRP A 21 -1.56 -1.75 6.20
N ILE A 22 -2.60 -1.15 6.81
CA ILE A 22 -2.40 0.04 7.65
C ILE A 22 -1.44 -0.28 8.79
N ALA A 23 -1.65 -1.42 9.46
CA ALA A 23 -0.77 -1.84 10.55
C ALA A 23 0.66 -2.11 10.07
N ASP A 24 0.81 -2.83 8.95
CA ASP A 24 2.12 -3.17 8.42
C ASP A 24 2.91 -1.93 7.97
N ILE A 25 2.25 -0.98 7.32
CA ILE A 25 2.91 0.24 6.89
C ILE A 25 3.38 1.05 8.10
N ASN A 26 2.54 1.19 9.12
CA ASN A 26 2.92 1.91 10.33
C ASN A 26 4.08 1.24 11.05
N GLU A 27 4.14 -0.08 11.02
CA GLU A 27 5.18 -0.84 11.72
C GLU A 27 6.48 -0.94 10.95
N GLN A 28 6.43 -1.15 9.63
CA GLN A 28 7.59 -1.54 8.83
C GLN A 28 8.21 -0.44 7.98
N PHE A 29 7.39 0.49 7.48
CA PHE A 29 7.85 1.45 6.47
C PHE A 29 9.03 2.28 6.95
N THR A 30 8.85 2.99 8.05
CA THR A 30 9.89 3.91 8.56
C THR A 30 11.16 3.19 8.98
N PRO A 31 11.11 2.10 9.78
CA PRO A 31 12.33 1.39 10.14
C PRO A 31 13.12 0.87 8.95
N LEU A 32 12.46 0.29 7.96
CA LEU A 32 13.14 -0.22 6.76
C LEU A 32 13.76 0.90 5.94
N CYS A 33 13.05 2.02 5.82
CA CYS A 33 13.52 3.17 5.07
C CYS A 33 14.75 3.80 5.76
N GLU A 34 14.68 4.00 7.07
CA GLU A 34 15.78 4.58 7.85
C GLU A 34 17.01 3.70 7.84
N ALA A 35 16.82 2.38 7.90
CA ALA A 35 17.91 1.42 7.83
C ALA A 35 18.47 1.25 6.42
N LYS A 36 17.81 1.82 5.42
CA LYS A 36 18.14 1.64 4.00
C LYS A 36 18.24 0.15 3.65
N ASP A 37 17.28 -0.62 4.16
CA ASP A 37 17.21 -2.06 3.96
C ASP A 37 16.60 -2.34 2.58
N LYS A 38 17.45 -2.35 1.57
CA LYS A 38 17.05 -2.44 0.17
C LYS A 38 16.21 -3.67 -0.12
N ASP A 39 16.67 -4.83 0.32
CA ASP A 39 15.99 -6.09 0.01
C ASP A 39 14.60 -6.16 0.63
N ASN A 40 14.48 -5.82 1.90
CA ASN A 40 13.20 -5.90 2.61
C ASN A 40 12.25 -4.77 2.19
N PHE A 41 12.78 -3.57 1.93
CA PHE A 41 11.93 -2.48 1.45
C PHE A 41 11.42 -2.77 0.04
N TYR A 42 12.27 -3.32 -0.83
CA TYR A 42 11.86 -3.73 -2.18
C TYR A 42 10.75 -4.77 -2.11
N ARG A 43 10.89 -5.74 -1.20
CA ARG A 43 9.87 -6.78 -1.01
C ARG A 43 8.55 -6.17 -0.55
N LEU A 44 8.59 -5.21 0.36
CA LEU A 44 7.41 -4.48 0.82
C LEU A 44 6.72 -3.79 -0.37
N ALA A 45 7.49 -3.07 -1.18
CA ALA A 45 6.98 -2.37 -2.35
C ALA A 45 6.39 -3.34 -3.39
N HIS A 46 7.06 -4.45 -3.63
CA HIS A 46 6.61 -5.48 -4.57
C HIS A 46 5.27 -6.08 -4.12
N THR A 47 5.16 -6.39 -2.83
CA THR A 47 3.92 -6.93 -2.27
C THR A 47 2.78 -5.92 -2.36
N LEU A 48 3.06 -4.64 -2.06
CA LEU A 48 2.07 -3.57 -2.21
C LEU A 48 1.59 -3.44 -3.65
N LYS A 49 2.51 -3.51 -4.61
CA LYS A 49 2.15 -3.45 -6.03
C LYS A 49 1.15 -4.54 -6.39
N GLY A 50 1.51 -5.79 -6.09
CA GLY A 50 0.67 -6.92 -6.43
C GLY A 50 -0.67 -6.90 -5.72
N SER A 51 -0.64 -6.64 -4.43
CA SER A 51 -1.86 -6.59 -3.61
C SER A 51 -2.78 -5.44 -4.00
N GLY A 52 -2.19 -4.26 -4.28
CA GLY A 52 -2.97 -3.11 -4.71
C GLY A 52 -3.78 -3.40 -5.97
N PHE A 53 -3.13 -3.95 -6.99
CA PHE A 53 -3.82 -4.28 -8.22
C PHE A 53 -4.81 -5.43 -8.03
N GLN A 54 -4.45 -6.44 -7.24
CA GLN A 54 -5.33 -7.58 -6.98
C GLN A 54 -6.64 -7.15 -6.30
N PHE A 55 -6.57 -6.21 -5.37
CA PHE A 55 -7.75 -5.75 -4.64
C PHE A 55 -8.41 -4.52 -5.25
N GLY A 56 -7.97 -4.09 -6.43
CA GLY A 56 -8.60 -2.99 -7.14
C GLY A 56 -8.24 -1.60 -6.63
N ILE A 57 -7.18 -1.48 -5.83
CA ILE A 57 -6.68 -0.19 -5.36
C ILE A 57 -5.48 0.20 -6.23
N ASP A 58 -5.80 0.64 -7.45
CA ASP A 58 -4.78 0.89 -8.47
C ASP A 58 -3.75 1.93 -8.04
N GLU A 59 -4.16 2.95 -7.27
CA GLU A 59 -3.24 3.96 -6.76
C GLU A 59 -2.16 3.32 -5.88
N VAL A 60 -2.52 2.34 -5.04
CA VAL A 60 -1.55 1.60 -4.22
C VAL A 60 -0.63 0.78 -5.10
N GLY A 61 -1.19 0.10 -6.11
CA GLY A 61 -0.37 -0.66 -7.06
C GLY A 61 0.65 0.21 -7.77
N ASN A 62 0.22 1.38 -8.24
CA ASN A 62 1.11 2.33 -8.93
C ASN A 62 2.19 2.90 -8.00
N MET A 63 1.83 3.19 -6.75
CA MET A 63 2.81 3.62 -5.76
C MET A 63 3.84 2.52 -5.48
N GLY A 64 3.38 1.27 -5.40
CA GLY A 64 4.29 0.13 -5.25
C GLY A 64 5.31 0.03 -6.37
N LEU A 65 4.86 0.22 -7.61
CA LEU A 65 5.76 0.24 -8.77
C LEU A 65 6.82 1.33 -8.65
N GLU A 66 6.41 2.55 -8.30
CA GLU A 66 7.33 3.67 -8.16
C GLU A 66 8.30 3.44 -7.00
N MET A 67 7.80 2.92 -5.88
CA MET A 67 8.65 2.59 -4.74
C MET A 67 9.69 1.52 -5.10
N MET A 68 9.30 0.52 -5.90
CA MET A 68 10.25 -0.49 -6.39
C MET A 68 11.37 0.16 -7.20
N ARG A 69 11.02 1.06 -8.10
CA ARG A 69 11.99 1.78 -8.93
C ARG A 69 12.96 2.59 -8.06
N LEU A 70 12.41 3.39 -7.15
CA LEU A 70 13.20 4.26 -6.27
C LEU A 70 14.12 3.44 -5.34
N THR A 71 13.63 2.30 -4.88
CA THR A 71 14.44 1.42 -4.02
C THR A 71 15.61 0.84 -4.79
N LYS A 72 15.38 0.40 -6.03
CA LYS A 72 16.47 -0.10 -6.89
C LYS A 72 17.53 0.97 -7.13
N GLU A 73 17.10 2.21 -7.32
CA GLU A 73 18.00 3.34 -7.56
C GLU A 73 18.56 3.92 -6.27
N GLU A 74 18.16 3.36 -5.12
CA GLU A 74 18.60 3.76 -3.79
C GLU A 74 18.34 5.25 -3.49
N LYS A 75 17.20 5.73 -3.97
CA LYS A 75 16.74 7.12 -3.75
C LYS A 75 15.92 7.20 -2.47
N TRP A 76 16.55 6.89 -1.36
CA TRP A 76 15.90 6.77 -0.05
C TRP A 76 15.19 8.04 0.40
N GLU A 77 15.71 9.19 0.01
CA GLU A 77 15.14 10.49 0.38
C GLU A 77 13.78 10.78 -0.30
N GLU A 78 13.47 10.05 -1.36
CA GLU A 78 12.19 10.22 -2.07
C GLU A 78 11.11 9.26 -1.60
N LEU A 79 11.46 8.31 -0.75
CA LEU A 79 10.52 7.27 -0.31
C LEU A 79 9.58 7.68 0.83
N PRO A 80 10.00 8.48 1.82
CA PRO A 80 9.14 8.78 2.98
C PRO A 80 7.77 9.36 2.64
N LYS A 81 7.67 10.14 1.56
CA LYS A 81 6.39 10.74 1.15
C LYS A 81 5.32 9.69 0.84
N PHE A 82 5.71 8.50 0.44
CA PHE A 82 4.75 7.45 0.10
C PHE A 82 4.03 6.88 1.30
N LYS A 83 4.61 6.99 2.49
CA LYS A 83 3.97 6.48 3.71
C LYS A 83 2.60 7.11 3.91
N GLU A 84 2.54 8.44 3.92
CA GLU A 84 1.28 9.16 4.11
C GLU A 84 0.32 8.95 2.95
N LEU A 85 0.84 8.92 1.73
CA LEU A 85 0.01 8.69 0.55
C LEU A 85 -0.63 7.30 0.58
N LEU A 86 0.13 6.27 0.95
CA LEU A 86 -0.39 4.92 1.09
C LEU A 86 -1.46 4.83 2.18
N LEU A 87 -1.17 5.40 3.34
CA LEU A 87 -2.11 5.37 4.46
C LEU A 87 -3.41 6.08 4.10
N LYS A 88 -3.31 7.20 3.36
CA LYS A 88 -4.51 7.92 2.91
C LYS A 88 -5.35 7.05 1.99
N GLU A 89 -4.73 6.36 1.04
CA GLU A 89 -5.48 5.49 0.13
C GLU A 89 -6.19 4.35 0.88
N PHE A 90 -5.52 3.74 1.85
CA PHE A 90 -6.15 2.69 2.64
C PHE A 90 -7.26 3.22 3.55
N GLU A 91 -7.09 4.41 4.12
CA GLU A 91 -8.13 5.03 4.93
C GLU A 91 -9.33 5.44 4.09
N ASP A 92 -9.11 5.94 2.87
CA ASP A 92 -10.20 6.25 1.95
C ASP A 92 -10.97 4.99 1.58
N ALA A 93 -10.27 3.87 1.36
CA ALA A 93 -10.90 2.59 1.10
C ALA A 93 -11.76 2.15 2.29
N LYS A 94 -11.26 2.34 3.50
CA LYS A 94 -11.99 2.00 4.72
C LYS A 94 -13.27 2.83 4.86
N LYS A 95 -13.20 4.12 4.54
CA LYS A 95 -14.37 4.99 4.55
C LYS A 95 -15.43 4.54 3.55
N LEU A 96 -15.01 4.17 2.34
CA LEU A 96 -15.91 3.66 1.32
C LEU A 96 -16.59 2.37 1.79
N LEU A 97 -15.84 1.46 2.40
CA LEU A 97 -16.39 0.22 2.93
C LEU A 97 -17.42 0.48 4.03
N ASN A 98 -17.15 1.43 4.90
CA ASN A 98 -18.09 1.79 5.97
C ASN A 98 -19.33 2.45 5.43
N SER A 99 -19.20 3.26 4.38
CA SER A 99 -20.34 3.95 3.74
C SER A 99 -21.23 2.98 2.97
N ALA A 100 -20.68 1.86 2.52
CA ALA A 100 -21.42 0.88 1.71
C ALA A 100 -22.29 -0.06 2.56
N LYS A 101 -22.21 0.02 3.87
CA LYS A 101 -23.00 -0.83 4.78
C LYS A 101 -24.43 -0.29 5.00
#